data_7965f4ca0643c07ab6fc0bbea8279e56
#
_entry.id   7965f4ca0643c07ab6fc0bbea8279e56
#
_cell.length_a   1.000
_cell.length_b   1.000
_cell.length_c   1.000
_cell.angle_alpha   90.00
_cell.angle_beta   90.00
_cell.angle_gamma   90.00
#
_symmetry.space_group_name_H-M   'P 1'
#
loop_
_entity.id
_entity.type
_entity.pdbx_description
1 polymer ?
#
loop_
_entity_poly.entity_id
_entity_poly.type
_entity_poly.pdbx_seq_one_letter_code
_entity_poly.pdbx_strand_id
1 'polypeptide(L)'
;MAGPVDRRRRGVRPRLGRDLAIDLGTANTLIHQQGRGVVLDEPSVVAVSAETGGLVAAGTRAKEMLGRTPGAVRAVRPLRAGVISEPDAAEQMLRWFTDRVGMSSVFRPRVVVCIPSDITGVERRAVEEAALRVGARRVYLVEEPMVAAIGAGLPVTDTEASMVVDIGGGSTDVAVIALGGIVASCSTRTAGNAIDDAIVDHVRRNLSLLLGERSAERIKIEVGSAFPLAREVSTRVRGRDLVTGLPKTVDVGSAEVRRAIAGPVGEIVGLVRDVLDRCPPELAGDVLERGVTLTGGGALLRGLDARLRHELGVPVTVAEAPLRAVVRGAGRCVDDFAALQPVLVDGYRF
;
A
#
# COMPACT_ATOMS: atom_id res chain seq x y z
N MET A 1 45.28 -8.19 -41.36
CA MET A 1 44.09 -7.42 -41.78
C MET A 1 42.88 -8.08 -41.15
N ALA A 2 42.38 -7.57 -40.06
CA ALA A 2 41.17 -8.04 -39.42
C ALA A 2 40.13 -6.93 -39.57
N GLY A 3 39.02 -7.22 -40.25
CA GLY A 3 37.94 -6.30 -40.55
C GLY A 3 37.06 -6.04 -39.29
N PRO A 4 36.37 -4.90 -39.19
CA PRO A 4 35.62 -4.53 -38.02
C PRO A 4 34.30 -5.29 -37.93
N VAL A 5 34.05 -5.87 -36.76
CA VAL A 5 32.77 -6.50 -36.41
C VAL A 5 31.71 -5.41 -36.22
N ASP A 6 30.80 -5.34 -37.19
CA ASP A 6 29.61 -4.48 -37.18
C ASP A 6 28.66 -4.91 -36.05
N ARG A 7 28.73 -4.24 -34.89
CA ARG A 7 27.76 -4.36 -33.83
C ARG A 7 26.50 -3.59 -34.23
N ARG A 8 25.64 -4.22 -35.00
CA ARG A 8 24.27 -3.73 -35.24
C ARG A 8 23.58 -3.52 -33.93
N ARG A 9 23.47 -2.24 -33.48
CA ARG A 9 22.55 -1.79 -32.45
C ARG A 9 21.16 -2.23 -32.90
N ARG A 10 20.59 -3.25 -32.23
CA ARG A 10 19.17 -3.58 -32.38
C ARG A 10 18.41 -2.35 -31.92
N GLY A 11 17.91 -1.56 -32.84
CA GLY A 11 17.02 -0.43 -32.59
C GLY A 11 15.81 -0.94 -31.82
N VAL A 12 15.64 -0.43 -30.62
CA VAL A 12 14.42 -0.63 -29.83
C VAL A 12 13.28 0.00 -30.63
N ARG A 13 12.47 -0.83 -31.28
CA ARG A 13 11.24 -0.36 -31.93
C ARG A 13 10.38 0.28 -30.85
N PRO A 14 9.86 1.52 -31.06
CA PRO A 14 8.92 2.11 -30.12
C PRO A 14 7.73 1.17 -29.97
N ARG A 15 7.57 0.57 -28.79
CA ARG A 15 6.39 -0.23 -28.44
C ARG A 15 5.23 0.76 -28.36
N LEU A 16 4.26 0.61 -29.26
CA LEU A 16 3.07 1.46 -29.40
C LEU A 16 2.08 1.34 -28.23
N GLY A 17 2.30 0.48 -27.25
CA GLY A 17 1.57 0.40 -25.98
C GLY A 17 2.59 0.21 -24.86
N ARG A 18 2.58 1.07 -23.86
CA ARG A 18 3.48 0.96 -22.70
C ARG A 18 2.82 0.12 -21.64
N ASP A 19 3.54 -0.89 -21.17
CA ASP A 19 3.07 -1.73 -20.08
C ASP A 19 2.95 -0.93 -18.77
N LEU A 20 2.04 -1.32 -17.90
CA LEU A 20 1.72 -0.64 -16.65
C LEU A 20 1.96 -1.56 -15.46
N ALA A 21 2.40 -0.99 -14.34
CA ALA A 21 2.28 -1.60 -13.04
C ALA A 21 1.31 -0.78 -12.19
N ILE A 22 0.39 -1.45 -11.52
CA ILE A 22 -0.65 -0.83 -10.70
C ILE A 22 -0.51 -1.38 -9.27
N ASP A 23 -0.20 -0.49 -8.36
CA ASP A 23 -0.36 -0.71 -6.94
C ASP A 23 -1.78 -0.26 -6.56
N LEU A 24 -2.66 -1.24 -6.35
CA LEU A 24 -4.07 -1.02 -6.07
C LEU A 24 -4.34 -1.04 -4.56
N GLY A 25 -3.74 -0.09 -3.85
CA GLY A 25 -3.81 -0.03 -2.40
C GLY A 25 -5.14 0.52 -1.86
N THR A 26 -5.47 0.15 -0.62
CA THR A 26 -6.68 0.60 0.09
C THR A 26 -6.71 2.13 0.30
N ALA A 27 -5.57 2.74 0.56
CA ALA A 27 -5.47 4.19 0.80
C ALA A 27 -5.23 4.97 -0.50
N ASN A 28 -4.27 4.53 -1.30
CA ASN A 28 -3.88 5.16 -2.55
C ASN A 28 -3.72 4.11 -3.66
N THR A 29 -4.00 4.50 -4.89
CA THR A 29 -3.66 3.77 -6.10
C THR A 29 -2.51 4.48 -6.80
N LEU A 30 -1.42 3.77 -7.08
CA LEU A 30 -0.28 4.28 -7.81
C LEU A 30 -0.10 3.52 -9.13
N ILE A 31 0.27 4.24 -10.19
CA ILE A 31 0.54 3.64 -11.51
C ILE A 31 1.93 4.02 -11.97
N HIS A 32 2.73 2.99 -12.29
CA HIS A 32 3.99 3.11 -12.99
C HIS A 32 3.77 2.77 -14.48
N GLN A 33 4.31 3.57 -15.37
CA GLN A 33 4.28 3.31 -16.81
C GLN A 33 5.69 3.03 -17.32
N GLN A 34 5.85 1.96 -18.08
CA GLN A 34 7.13 1.52 -18.62
C GLN A 34 7.94 2.66 -19.25
N GLY A 35 9.15 2.89 -18.75
CA GLY A 35 10.08 3.93 -19.20
C GLY A 35 9.68 5.37 -18.87
N ARG A 36 8.64 5.57 -18.02
CA ARG A 36 8.22 6.91 -17.53
C ARG A 36 8.23 7.02 -16.01
N GLY A 37 8.34 5.91 -15.31
CA GLY A 37 8.24 5.89 -13.85
C GLY A 37 6.79 6.00 -13.34
N VAL A 38 6.63 6.48 -12.11
CA VAL A 38 5.31 6.68 -11.48
C VAL A 38 4.63 7.88 -12.13
N VAL A 39 3.51 7.62 -12.80
CA VAL A 39 2.74 8.61 -13.57
C VAL A 39 1.42 8.99 -12.89
N LEU A 40 0.99 8.24 -11.87
CA LEU A 40 -0.20 8.53 -11.09
C LEU A 40 0.03 8.12 -9.63
N ASP A 41 -0.44 8.95 -8.70
CA ASP A 41 -0.43 8.74 -7.24
C ASP A 41 -1.67 9.47 -6.71
N GLU A 42 -2.76 8.72 -6.51
CA GLU A 42 -4.06 9.27 -6.15
C GLU A 42 -4.73 8.43 -5.06
N PRO A 43 -5.50 9.05 -4.17
CA PRO A 43 -6.31 8.32 -3.20
C PRO A 43 -7.27 7.32 -3.85
N SER A 44 -7.41 6.12 -3.28
CA SER A 44 -8.37 5.11 -3.71
C SER A 44 -9.78 5.44 -3.21
N VAL A 45 -10.33 6.54 -3.71
CA VAL A 45 -11.65 7.07 -3.35
C VAL A 45 -12.38 7.47 -4.60
N VAL A 46 -13.69 7.18 -4.66
CA VAL A 46 -14.60 7.67 -5.70
C VAL A 46 -15.81 8.35 -5.07
N ALA A 47 -16.32 9.34 -5.78
CA ALA A 47 -17.63 9.93 -5.51
C ALA A 47 -18.57 9.54 -6.67
N VAL A 48 -19.68 8.92 -6.33
CA VAL A 48 -20.70 8.45 -7.30
C VAL A 48 -22.03 9.13 -7.04
N SER A 49 -22.83 9.31 -8.09
CA SER A 49 -24.20 9.76 -7.97
C SER A 49 -25.02 8.71 -7.22
N ALA A 50 -25.77 9.12 -6.22
CA ALA A 50 -26.65 8.21 -5.47
C ALA A 50 -27.82 7.71 -6.33
N GLU A 51 -28.23 8.46 -7.36
CA GLU A 51 -29.33 8.14 -8.25
C GLU A 51 -28.90 7.20 -9.40
N THR A 52 -27.80 7.53 -10.07
CA THR A 52 -27.39 6.82 -11.30
C THR A 52 -26.25 5.84 -11.10
N GLY A 53 -25.54 5.88 -9.96
CA GLY A 53 -24.30 5.14 -9.73
C GLY A 53 -23.12 5.64 -10.55
N GLY A 54 -23.32 6.67 -11.40
CA GLY A 54 -22.28 7.21 -12.27
C GLY A 54 -21.17 7.96 -11.51
N LEU A 55 -19.96 7.90 -12.04
CA LEU A 55 -18.79 8.55 -11.43
C LEU A 55 -18.91 10.09 -11.49
N VAL A 56 -18.76 10.72 -10.34
CA VAL A 56 -18.75 12.20 -10.18
C VAL A 56 -17.30 12.69 -10.03
N ALA A 57 -16.49 12.00 -9.25
CA ALA A 57 -15.09 12.31 -9.03
C ALA A 57 -14.31 11.06 -8.59
N ALA A 58 -12.99 11.04 -8.80
CA ALA A 58 -12.08 10.04 -8.28
C ALA A 58 -10.80 10.70 -7.71
N GLY A 59 -10.08 9.96 -6.89
CA GLY A 59 -8.81 10.39 -6.32
C GLY A 59 -8.96 11.53 -5.32
N THR A 60 -8.05 12.49 -5.38
CA THR A 60 -7.95 13.62 -4.45
C THR A 60 -9.25 14.39 -4.34
N ARG A 61 -9.94 14.66 -5.47
CA ARG A 61 -11.23 15.36 -5.46
C ARG A 61 -12.31 14.57 -4.70
N ALA A 62 -12.36 13.26 -4.89
CA ALA A 62 -13.30 12.40 -4.17
C ALA A 62 -12.95 12.31 -2.66
N LYS A 63 -11.64 12.25 -2.32
CA LYS A 63 -11.18 12.27 -0.91
C LYS A 63 -11.60 13.55 -0.19
N GLU A 64 -11.60 14.69 -0.85
CA GLU A 64 -12.09 15.96 -0.28
C GLU A 64 -13.58 15.93 0.04
N MET A 65 -14.35 15.12 -0.66
CA MET A 65 -15.79 14.97 -0.48
C MET A 65 -16.18 14.00 0.64
N LEU A 66 -15.26 13.17 1.15
CA LEU A 66 -15.54 12.24 2.24
C LEU A 66 -16.09 12.97 3.48
N GLY A 67 -17.24 12.53 3.95
CA GLY A 67 -17.94 13.12 5.10
C GLY A 67 -18.53 14.53 4.87
N ARG A 68 -18.60 14.99 3.60
CA ARG A 68 -19.10 16.32 3.22
C ARG A 68 -20.06 16.29 2.04
N THR A 69 -20.45 15.12 1.55
CA THR A 69 -21.34 14.98 0.40
C THR A 69 -22.79 15.31 0.74
N PRO A 70 -23.52 16.06 -0.12
CA PRO A 70 -24.96 16.13 -0.06
C PRO A 70 -25.57 14.74 -0.39
N GLY A 71 -26.81 14.48 0.01
CA GLY A 71 -27.47 13.18 -0.17
C GLY A 71 -27.49 12.63 -1.61
N ALA A 72 -27.34 13.48 -2.63
CA ALA A 72 -27.28 13.09 -4.03
C ALA A 72 -25.94 12.48 -4.46
N VAL A 73 -24.88 12.55 -3.63
CA VAL A 73 -23.54 12.04 -3.93
C VAL A 73 -23.05 11.16 -2.78
N ARG A 74 -22.52 9.98 -3.10
CA ARG A 74 -21.90 9.06 -2.13
C ARG A 74 -20.41 8.97 -2.42
N ALA A 75 -19.56 9.41 -1.48
CA ALA A 75 -18.11 9.20 -1.54
C ALA A 75 -17.75 7.88 -0.84
N VAL A 76 -17.04 6.98 -1.53
CA VAL A 76 -16.74 5.62 -1.07
C VAL A 76 -15.30 5.25 -1.33
N ARG A 77 -14.80 4.30 -0.55
CA ARG A 77 -13.52 3.61 -0.76
C ARG A 77 -13.81 2.25 -1.40
N PRO A 78 -13.48 2.05 -2.68
CA PRO A 78 -13.78 0.79 -3.38
C PRO A 78 -12.99 -0.41 -2.85
N LEU A 79 -11.86 -0.12 -2.15
CA LEU A 79 -11.01 -1.13 -1.54
C LEU A 79 -11.08 -1.03 -0.02
N ARG A 80 -11.11 -2.20 0.63
CA ARG A 80 -11.03 -2.32 2.09
C ARG A 80 -10.09 -3.47 2.43
N ALA A 81 -9.23 -3.26 3.41
CA ALA A 81 -8.33 -4.31 3.90
C ALA A 81 -7.54 -5.02 2.77
N GLY A 82 -7.00 -4.25 1.82
CA GLY A 82 -6.20 -4.78 0.71
C GLY A 82 -7.00 -5.36 -0.46
N VAL A 83 -8.34 -5.45 -0.40
CA VAL A 83 -9.15 -6.13 -1.41
C VAL A 83 -10.29 -5.26 -1.96
N ILE A 84 -10.79 -5.60 -3.15
CA ILE A 84 -11.94 -4.93 -3.77
C ILE A 84 -13.21 -5.29 -3.00
N SER A 85 -13.85 -4.29 -2.40
CA SER A 85 -15.11 -4.43 -1.65
C SER A 85 -16.33 -3.93 -2.44
N GLU A 86 -16.13 -2.98 -3.37
CA GLU A 86 -17.16 -2.44 -4.26
C GLU A 86 -16.68 -2.53 -5.72
N PRO A 87 -16.94 -3.66 -6.43
CA PRO A 87 -16.39 -3.93 -7.77
C PRO A 87 -16.69 -2.84 -8.80
N ASP A 88 -17.93 -2.36 -8.87
CA ASP A 88 -18.33 -1.34 -9.84
C ASP A 88 -17.60 0.00 -9.60
N ALA A 89 -17.45 0.38 -8.33
CA ALA A 89 -16.74 1.58 -7.94
C ALA A 89 -15.24 1.44 -8.21
N ALA A 90 -14.66 0.25 -7.99
CA ALA A 90 -13.27 -0.05 -8.28
C ALA A 90 -12.98 0.01 -9.80
N GLU A 91 -13.86 -0.56 -10.62
CA GLU A 91 -13.75 -0.49 -12.09
C GLU A 91 -13.82 0.95 -12.58
N GLN A 92 -14.78 1.76 -12.11
CA GLN A 92 -14.90 3.17 -12.46
C GLN A 92 -13.66 3.97 -12.06
N MET A 93 -13.11 3.69 -10.87
CA MET A 93 -11.87 4.30 -10.40
C MET A 93 -10.68 3.95 -11.30
N LEU A 94 -10.48 2.67 -11.57
CA LEU A 94 -9.39 2.18 -12.40
C LEU A 94 -9.50 2.74 -13.82
N ARG A 95 -10.69 2.76 -14.41
CA ARG A 95 -10.94 3.36 -15.73
C ARG A 95 -10.55 4.83 -15.74
N TRP A 96 -10.99 5.60 -14.75
CA TRP A 96 -10.63 7.01 -14.63
C TRP A 96 -9.11 7.23 -14.53
N PHE A 97 -8.41 6.38 -13.75
CA PHE A 97 -6.97 6.51 -13.58
C PHE A 97 -6.21 6.07 -14.83
N THR A 98 -6.62 4.97 -15.49
CA THR A 98 -5.97 4.47 -16.71
C THR A 98 -6.18 5.40 -17.90
N ASP A 99 -7.33 6.07 -18.00
CA ASP A 99 -7.58 7.11 -19.01
C ASP A 99 -6.66 8.32 -18.81
N ARG A 100 -6.45 8.76 -17.56
CA ARG A 100 -5.55 9.88 -17.23
C ARG A 100 -4.08 9.60 -17.56
N VAL A 101 -3.62 8.38 -17.44
CA VAL A 101 -2.25 8.02 -17.82
C VAL A 101 -2.10 7.69 -19.31
N GLY A 102 -3.20 7.79 -20.06
CA GLY A 102 -3.21 7.58 -21.52
C GLY A 102 -3.03 6.12 -21.91
N MET A 103 -3.70 5.21 -21.19
CA MET A 103 -3.73 3.79 -21.56
C MET A 103 -4.40 3.64 -22.92
N SER A 104 -3.68 3.04 -23.89
CA SER A 104 -4.17 2.90 -25.25
C SER A 104 -5.25 1.83 -25.37
N SER A 105 -6.41 2.18 -25.93
CA SER A 105 -7.47 1.24 -26.26
C SER A 105 -7.13 0.38 -27.51
N VAL A 106 -6.25 0.86 -28.37
CA VAL A 106 -5.81 0.17 -29.59
C VAL A 106 -4.64 -0.78 -29.29
N PHE A 107 -3.65 -0.30 -28.56
CA PHE A 107 -2.45 -1.07 -28.18
C PHE A 107 -2.51 -1.46 -26.71
N ARG A 108 -3.42 -2.36 -26.38
CA ARG A 108 -3.66 -2.82 -25.02
C ARG A 108 -2.38 -3.29 -24.33
N PRO A 109 -2.00 -2.70 -23.19
CA PRO A 109 -0.77 -3.06 -22.46
C PRO A 109 -0.90 -4.39 -21.71
N ARG A 110 0.24 -4.96 -21.31
CA ARG A 110 0.30 -5.86 -20.18
C ARG A 110 0.20 -5.00 -18.92
N VAL A 111 -0.47 -5.54 -17.90
CA VAL A 111 -0.61 -4.87 -16.61
C VAL A 111 -0.12 -5.82 -15.52
N VAL A 112 0.81 -5.36 -14.69
CA VAL A 112 1.21 -6.01 -13.44
C VAL A 112 0.42 -5.38 -12.31
N VAL A 113 -0.29 -6.17 -11.51
CA VAL A 113 -1.07 -5.68 -10.36
C VAL A 113 -0.54 -6.30 -9.08
N CYS A 114 -0.32 -5.46 -8.07
CA CYS A 114 0.10 -5.90 -6.75
C CYS A 114 -1.09 -6.46 -5.97
N ILE A 115 -0.87 -7.53 -5.22
CA ILE A 115 -1.88 -8.20 -4.40
C ILE A 115 -1.27 -8.57 -3.05
N PRO A 116 -2.07 -8.58 -1.95
CA PRO A 116 -1.63 -9.12 -0.66
C PRO A 116 -1.26 -10.60 -0.77
N SER A 117 -0.40 -11.09 0.14
CA SER A 117 0.07 -12.49 0.11
C SER A 117 -1.04 -13.51 0.44
N ASP A 118 -2.02 -13.13 1.26
CA ASP A 118 -3.10 -14.02 1.73
C ASP A 118 -4.41 -13.87 0.94
N ILE A 119 -4.35 -13.29 -0.26
CA ILE A 119 -5.52 -13.05 -1.10
C ILE A 119 -6.22 -14.35 -1.50
N THR A 120 -7.55 -14.41 -1.34
CA THR A 120 -8.35 -15.56 -1.77
C THR A 120 -8.44 -15.67 -3.29
N GLY A 121 -8.75 -16.87 -3.81
CA GLY A 121 -8.92 -17.09 -5.25
C GLY A 121 -10.04 -16.22 -5.86
N VAL A 122 -11.09 -15.89 -5.09
CA VAL A 122 -12.19 -15.02 -5.54
C VAL A 122 -11.73 -13.57 -5.63
N GLU A 123 -11.04 -13.07 -4.61
CA GLU A 123 -10.48 -11.72 -4.58
C GLU A 123 -9.43 -11.52 -5.68
N ARG A 124 -8.57 -12.53 -5.91
CA ARG A 124 -7.60 -12.54 -7.02
C ARG A 124 -8.30 -12.37 -8.37
N ARG A 125 -9.35 -13.14 -8.64
CA ARG A 125 -10.15 -13.02 -9.88
C ARG A 125 -10.77 -11.64 -10.02
N ALA A 126 -11.30 -11.07 -8.93
CA ALA A 126 -11.89 -9.73 -8.97
C ALA A 126 -10.87 -8.65 -9.42
N VAL A 127 -9.63 -8.74 -8.95
CA VAL A 127 -8.54 -7.84 -9.37
C VAL A 127 -8.19 -8.04 -10.85
N GLU A 128 -8.04 -9.30 -11.30
CA GLU A 128 -7.75 -9.62 -12.71
C GLU A 128 -8.86 -9.12 -13.64
N GLU A 129 -10.13 -9.40 -13.30
CA GLU A 129 -11.27 -8.96 -14.10
C GLU A 129 -11.35 -7.43 -14.16
N ALA A 130 -11.15 -6.74 -13.05
CA ALA A 130 -11.15 -5.28 -13.03
C ALA A 130 -10.08 -4.71 -13.98
N ALA A 131 -8.85 -5.26 -13.97
CA ALA A 131 -7.79 -4.83 -14.86
C ALA A 131 -8.08 -5.17 -16.35
N LEU A 132 -8.68 -6.32 -16.64
CA LEU A 132 -9.08 -6.70 -18.00
C LEU A 132 -10.19 -5.80 -18.53
N ARG A 133 -11.20 -5.47 -17.70
CA ARG A 133 -12.34 -4.61 -18.08
C ARG A 133 -11.92 -3.19 -18.41
N VAL A 134 -10.87 -2.66 -17.78
CA VAL A 134 -10.34 -1.34 -18.11
C VAL A 134 -9.41 -1.36 -19.33
N GLY A 135 -9.16 -2.52 -19.95
CA GLY A 135 -8.50 -2.64 -21.24
C GLY A 135 -7.11 -3.28 -21.24
N ALA A 136 -6.68 -3.92 -20.17
CA ALA A 136 -5.47 -4.72 -20.17
C ALA A 136 -5.57 -5.86 -21.21
N ARG A 137 -4.47 -6.13 -21.95
CA ARG A 137 -4.38 -7.30 -22.83
C ARG A 137 -4.08 -8.57 -22.04
N ARG A 138 -3.26 -8.45 -21.02
CA ARG A 138 -2.87 -9.53 -20.11
C ARG A 138 -2.55 -8.93 -18.74
N VAL A 139 -2.99 -9.62 -17.71
CA VAL A 139 -2.74 -9.26 -16.33
C VAL A 139 -1.74 -10.25 -15.74
N TYR A 140 -0.79 -9.74 -14.99
CA TYR A 140 0.12 -10.49 -14.16
C TYR A 140 -0.08 -10.01 -12.73
N LEU A 141 -0.07 -10.92 -11.79
CA LEU A 141 -0.16 -10.60 -10.38
C LEU A 141 1.20 -10.76 -9.72
N VAL A 142 1.46 -9.97 -8.71
CA VAL A 142 2.68 -10.06 -7.90
C VAL A 142 2.35 -9.73 -6.46
N GLU A 143 2.95 -10.47 -5.55
CA GLU A 143 2.72 -10.26 -4.12
C GLU A 143 3.36 -8.95 -3.63
N GLU A 144 2.59 -8.17 -2.86
CA GLU A 144 3.01 -6.86 -2.33
C GLU A 144 4.36 -6.91 -1.61
N PRO A 145 4.65 -7.85 -0.68
CA PRO A 145 5.93 -7.86 0.01
C PRO A 145 7.12 -8.14 -0.93
N MET A 146 6.94 -8.96 -1.97
CA MET A 146 8.00 -9.18 -2.96
C MET A 146 8.37 -7.89 -3.69
N VAL A 147 7.38 -7.18 -4.22
CA VAL A 147 7.65 -5.92 -4.92
C VAL A 147 8.04 -4.79 -3.96
N ALA A 148 7.57 -4.79 -2.72
CA ALA A 148 8.03 -3.87 -1.68
C ALA A 148 9.53 -4.03 -1.42
N ALA A 149 10.01 -5.29 -1.31
CA ALA A 149 11.43 -5.61 -1.15
C ALA A 149 12.25 -5.17 -2.37
N ILE A 150 11.79 -5.50 -3.60
CA ILE A 150 12.43 -5.06 -4.86
C ILE A 150 12.51 -3.53 -4.91
N GLY A 151 11.41 -2.85 -4.58
CA GLY A 151 11.31 -1.38 -4.61
C GLY A 151 12.13 -0.68 -3.54
N ALA A 152 12.31 -1.32 -2.38
CA ALA A 152 13.22 -0.89 -1.32
C ALA A 152 14.70 -1.13 -1.66
N GLY A 153 15.00 -1.88 -2.74
CA GLY A 153 16.35 -2.18 -3.17
C GLY A 153 16.98 -3.36 -2.44
N LEU A 154 16.18 -4.22 -1.81
CA LEU A 154 16.67 -5.43 -1.15
C LEU A 154 17.12 -6.47 -2.19
N PRO A 155 18.17 -7.25 -1.88
CA PRO A 155 18.72 -8.25 -2.79
C PRO A 155 17.90 -9.55 -2.74
N VAL A 156 16.69 -9.52 -3.32
CA VAL A 156 15.70 -10.62 -3.23
C VAL A 156 16.16 -11.94 -3.87
N THR A 157 17.15 -11.90 -4.77
CA THR A 157 17.69 -13.09 -5.47
C THR A 157 18.86 -13.74 -4.75
N ASP A 158 19.39 -13.12 -3.71
CA ASP A 158 20.52 -13.63 -2.95
C ASP A 158 20.11 -14.89 -2.16
N THR A 159 21.11 -15.68 -1.77
CA THR A 159 20.92 -16.83 -0.86
C THR A 159 20.62 -16.39 0.55
N GLU A 160 21.15 -15.26 0.99
CA GLU A 160 20.91 -14.65 2.29
C GLU A 160 19.55 -13.98 2.35
N ALA A 161 18.83 -14.21 3.43
CA ALA A 161 17.45 -13.70 3.55
C ALA A 161 17.38 -12.18 3.71
N SER A 162 16.34 -11.62 3.11
CA SER A 162 15.86 -10.25 3.36
C SER A 162 14.48 -10.29 3.97
N MET A 163 14.23 -9.51 5.02
CA MET A 163 12.92 -9.38 5.63
C MET A 163 12.32 -8.01 5.37
N VAL A 164 11.09 -8.00 4.88
CA VAL A 164 10.31 -6.78 4.60
C VAL A 164 9.01 -6.79 5.38
N VAL A 165 8.60 -5.62 5.86
CA VAL A 165 7.31 -5.36 6.48
C VAL A 165 6.67 -4.20 5.73
N ASP A 166 5.66 -4.49 4.93
CA ASP A 166 4.90 -3.47 4.22
C ASP A 166 3.63 -3.14 5.00
N ILE A 167 3.54 -1.90 5.47
CA ILE A 167 2.42 -1.44 6.28
C ILE A 167 1.62 -0.42 5.48
N GLY A 168 0.60 -0.91 4.81
CA GLY A 168 -0.28 -0.12 3.96
C GLY A 168 -1.35 0.66 4.73
N GLY A 169 -2.41 1.03 4.01
CA GLY A 169 -3.61 1.62 4.63
C GLY A 169 -4.57 0.56 5.19
N GLY A 170 -4.73 -0.56 4.49
CA GLY A 170 -5.70 -1.60 4.80
C GLY A 170 -5.12 -2.95 5.21
N SER A 171 -3.87 -3.23 4.87
CA SER A 171 -3.15 -4.48 5.16
C SER A 171 -1.74 -4.20 5.65
N THR A 172 -1.22 -5.13 6.42
CA THR A 172 0.21 -5.24 6.73
C THR A 172 0.68 -6.60 6.27
N ASP A 173 1.67 -6.62 5.40
CA ASP A 173 2.27 -7.80 4.82
C ASP A 173 3.71 -7.93 5.29
N VAL A 174 4.06 -9.12 5.79
CA VAL A 174 5.41 -9.44 6.28
C VAL A 174 5.93 -10.62 5.51
N ALA A 175 7.15 -10.55 4.98
CA ALA A 175 7.77 -11.67 4.30
C ALA A 175 9.28 -11.74 4.54
N VAL A 176 9.79 -12.98 4.59
CA VAL A 176 11.18 -13.34 4.47
C VAL A 176 11.41 -13.88 3.08
N ILE A 177 12.37 -13.31 2.35
CA ILE A 177 12.61 -13.55 0.93
C ILE A 177 14.06 -13.99 0.76
N ALA A 178 14.28 -15.07 0.02
CA ALA A 178 15.59 -15.56 -0.38
C ALA A 178 15.48 -16.27 -1.74
N LEU A 179 16.54 -16.29 -2.54
CA LEU A 179 16.63 -17.01 -3.82
C LEU A 179 15.48 -16.67 -4.80
N GLY A 180 14.98 -15.44 -4.76
CA GLY A 180 13.87 -14.97 -5.61
C GLY A 180 12.48 -15.46 -5.19
N GLY A 181 12.34 -16.11 -4.04
CA GLY A 181 11.08 -16.64 -3.53
C GLY A 181 10.74 -16.15 -2.13
N ILE A 182 9.46 -16.14 -1.78
CA ILE A 182 8.99 -15.90 -0.42
C ILE A 182 9.09 -17.22 0.34
N VAL A 183 9.89 -17.23 1.41
CA VAL A 183 10.13 -18.43 2.24
C VAL A 183 9.11 -18.52 3.39
N ALA A 184 8.83 -17.40 4.02
CA ALA A 184 7.81 -17.27 5.05
C ALA A 184 7.08 -15.94 4.88
N SER A 185 5.77 -15.96 5.01
CA SER A 185 4.97 -14.73 4.99
C SER A 185 3.75 -14.85 5.88
N CYS A 186 3.25 -13.70 6.29
CA CYS A 186 1.96 -13.56 6.96
C CYS A 186 1.40 -12.17 6.69
N SER A 187 0.07 -12.08 6.61
CA SER A 187 -0.64 -10.82 6.44
C SER A 187 -1.65 -10.60 7.56
N THR A 188 -1.96 -9.34 7.84
CA THR A 188 -3.10 -8.94 8.67
C THR A 188 -3.83 -7.78 8.02
N ARG A 189 -5.11 -7.64 8.34
CA ARG A 189 -5.93 -6.47 7.94
C ARG A 189 -5.78 -5.28 8.89
N THR A 190 -4.87 -5.38 9.84
CA THR A 190 -4.51 -4.29 10.77
C THR A 190 -3.37 -3.46 10.19
N ALA A 191 -3.67 -2.21 9.84
CA ALA A 191 -2.75 -1.28 9.20
C ALA A 191 -3.14 0.18 9.51
N GLY A 192 -2.81 1.12 8.63
CA GLY A 192 -3.03 2.55 8.82
C GLY A 192 -4.47 2.95 9.18
N ASN A 193 -5.47 2.30 8.58
CA ASN A 193 -6.89 2.59 8.86
C ASN A 193 -7.30 2.09 10.26
N ALA A 194 -6.82 0.93 10.70
CA ALA A 194 -7.07 0.44 12.05
C ALA A 194 -6.49 1.37 13.13
N ILE A 195 -5.35 2.00 12.84
CA ILE A 195 -4.76 3.04 13.68
C ILE A 195 -5.67 4.28 13.73
N ASP A 196 -6.22 4.70 12.58
CA ASP A 196 -7.17 5.83 12.51
C ASP A 196 -8.45 5.54 13.30
N ASP A 197 -9.00 4.34 13.16
CA ASP A 197 -10.20 3.89 13.88
C ASP A 197 -9.96 3.87 15.39
N ALA A 198 -8.78 3.41 15.85
CA ALA A 198 -8.41 3.43 17.26
C ALA A 198 -8.33 4.86 17.81
N ILE A 199 -7.86 5.82 17.01
CA ILE A 199 -7.85 7.25 17.37
C ILE A 199 -9.27 7.81 17.46
N VAL A 200 -10.13 7.52 16.46
CA VAL A 200 -11.56 7.92 16.49
C VAL A 200 -12.24 7.40 17.77
N ASP A 201 -12.07 6.13 18.05
CA ASP A 201 -12.66 5.47 19.21
C ASP A 201 -12.17 6.05 20.54
N HIS A 202 -10.86 6.33 20.64
CA HIS A 202 -10.29 6.95 21.83
C HIS A 202 -10.83 8.36 22.08
N VAL A 203 -10.85 9.20 21.04
CA VAL A 203 -11.34 10.58 21.13
C VAL A 203 -12.84 10.60 21.45
N ARG A 204 -13.61 9.66 20.87
CA ARG A 204 -15.02 9.51 21.17
C ARG A 204 -15.28 9.16 22.62
N ARG A 205 -14.55 8.16 23.16
CA ARG A 205 -14.79 7.64 24.52
C ARG A 205 -14.25 8.57 25.60
N ASN A 206 -13.06 9.12 25.40
CA ASN A 206 -12.34 9.84 26.47
C ASN A 206 -12.52 11.36 26.42
N LEU A 207 -12.81 11.93 25.23
CA LEU A 207 -12.96 13.37 25.04
C LEU A 207 -14.39 13.77 24.66
N SER A 208 -15.31 12.77 24.53
CA SER A 208 -16.70 12.94 24.11
C SER A 208 -16.81 13.76 22.82
N LEU A 209 -15.88 13.55 21.88
CA LEU A 209 -15.79 14.29 20.64
C LEU A 209 -15.95 13.36 19.43
N LEU A 210 -16.89 13.65 18.55
CA LEU A 210 -17.06 12.94 17.28
C LEU A 210 -16.15 13.54 16.22
N LEU A 211 -15.28 12.70 15.65
CA LEU A 211 -14.35 13.02 14.55
C LEU A 211 -14.71 12.25 13.29
N GLY A 212 -14.36 12.82 12.13
CA GLY A 212 -14.33 12.09 10.87
C GLY A 212 -12.95 11.46 10.60
N GLU A 213 -12.91 10.44 9.73
CA GLU A 213 -11.71 9.70 9.33
C GLU A 213 -10.51 10.63 8.96
N ARG A 214 -10.74 11.67 8.17
CA ARG A 214 -9.68 12.62 7.77
C ARG A 214 -9.04 13.34 8.95
N SER A 215 -9.80 13.59 10.01
CA SER A 215 -9.27 14.21 11.23
C SER A 215 -8.42 13.22 12.03
N ALA A 216 -8.81 11.95 12.06
CA ALA A 216 -8.04 10.89 12.69
C ALA A 216 -6.72 10.63 11.95
N GLU A 217 -6.75 10.51 10.60
CA GLU A 217 -5.56 10.40 9.75
C GLU A 217 -4.59 11.57 10.00
N ARG A 218 -5.12 12.80 10.11
CA ARG A 218 -4.30 13.97 10.43
C ARG A 218 -3.67 13.88 11.83
N ILE A 219 -4.41 13.45 12.85
CA ILE A 219 -3.88 13.25 14.21
C ILE A 219 -2.77 12.21 14.18
N LYS A 220 -2.97 11.08 13.50
CA LYS A 220 -1.95 10.03 13.32
C LYS A 220 -0.65 10.60 12.74
N ILE A 221 -0.76 11.38 11.65
CA ILE A 221 0.40 11.97 10.96
C ILE A 221 1.09 13.03 11.81
N GLU A 222 0.33 13.92 12.48
CA GLU A 222 0.87 15.06 13.23
C GLU A 222 1.46 14.67 14.57
N VAL A 223 0.80 13.76 15.30
CA VAL A 223 1.17 13.45 16.70
C VAL A 223 1.22 11.95 17.03
N GLY A 224 0.90 11.06 16.06
CA GLY A 224 1.01 9.61 16.25
C GLY A 224 2.43 9.18 16.56
N SER A 225 2.58 8.24 17.51
CA SER A 225 3.87 7.63 17.80
C SER A 225 3.69 6.24 18.41
N ALA A 226 4.49 5.27 17.94
CA ALA A 226 4.46 3.89 18.42
C ALA A 226 5.39 3.65 19.62
N PHE A 227 6.30 4.60 19.90
CA PHE A 227 7.29 4.54 20.99
C PHE A 227 7.41 5.90 21.68
N PRO A 228 7.83 5.96 22.95
CA PRO A 228 8.02 7.23 23.66
C PRO A 228 8.91 8.20 22.90
N LEU A 229 8.48 9.44 22.80
CA LEU A 229 9.24 10.50 22.16
C LEU A 229 10.13 11.22 23.20
N ALA A 230 11.30 11.70 22.77
CA ALA A 230 12.15 12.54 23.61
C ALA A 230 11.44 13.83 24.06
N ARG A 231 10.55 14.36 23.22
CA ARG A 231 9.65 15.46 23.53
C ARG A 231 8.27 15.14 22.98
N GLU A 232 7.29 15.06 23.87
CA GLU A 232 5.90 14.87 23.47
C GLU A 232 5.36 16.12 22.76
N VAL A 233 4.49 15.88 21.78
CA VAL A 233 3.86 16.92 20.94
C VAL A 233 2.35 16.84 21.07
N SER A 234 1.64 17.92 20.72
CA SER A 234 0.19 17.96 20.71
C SER A 234 -0.33 18.67 19.46
N THR A 235 -1.58 18.38 19.09
CA THR A 235 -2.29 19.05 18.01
C THR A 235 -3.69 19.41 18.45
N ARG A 236 -4.24 20.45 17.83
CA ARG A 236 -5.58 20.94 18.10
C ARG A 236 -6.58 20.33 17.14
N VAL A 237 -7.64 19.71 17.67
CA VAL A 237 -8.63 18.96 16.91
C VAL A 237 -10.02 19.54 17.12
N ARG A 238 -10.77 19.67 16.03
CA ARG A 238 -12.16 20.13 16.04
C ARG A 238 -13.11 18.99 15.68
N GLY A 239 -14.21 18.90 16.39
CA GLY A 239 -15.25 17.92 16.14
C GLY A 239 -16.59 18.39 16.74
N ARG A 240 -17.56 17.46 16.77
CA ARG A 240 -18.85 17.69 17.42
C ARG A 240 -18.83 17.08 18.81
N ASP A 241 -19.11 17.89 19.82
CA ASP A 241 -19.29 17.43 21.19
C ASP A 241 -20.51 16.50 21.30
N LEU A 242 -20.30 15.31 21.85
CA LEU A 242 -21.36 14.31 21.94
C LEU A 242 -22.42 14.62 23.02
N VAL A 243 -22.09 15.47 23.98
CA VAL A 243 -22.99 15.86 25.08
C VAL A 243 -23.89 17.03 24.66
N THR A 244 -23.28 18.08 24.08
CA THR A 244 -24.00 19.31 23.73
C THR A 244 -24.46 19.38 22.28
N GLY A 245 -23.89 18.52 21.40
CA GLY A 245 -24.11 18.57 19.96
C GLY A 245 -23.37 19.72 19.24
N LEU A 246 -22.71 20.60 19.97
CA LEU A 246 -22.06 21.80 19.43
C LEU A 246 -20.62 21.53 18.94
N PRO A 247 -20.07 22.39 18.08
CA PRO A 247 -18.66 22.35 17.72
C PRO A 247 -17.78 22.55 18.95
N LYS A 248 -16.75 21.69 19.10
CA LYS A 248 -15.79 21.73 20.21
C LYS A 248 -14.37 21.54 19.67
N THR A 249 -13.42 22.18 20.33
CA THR A 249 -11.99 22.04 20.05
C THR A 249 -11.30 21.46 21.28
N VAL A 250 -10.44 20.45 21.08
CA VAL A 250 -9.64 19.82 22.13
C VAL A 250 -8.19 19.70 21.68
N ASP A 251 -7.26 19.68 22.64
CA ASP A 251 -5.86 19.35 22.38
C ASP A 251 -5.67 17.83 22.59
N VAL A 252 -4.96 17.18 21.64
CA VAL A 252 -4.67 15.74 21.68
C VAL A 252 -3.15 15.57 21.63
N GLY A 253 -2.59 14.88 22.63
CA GLY A 253 -1.15 14.70 22.79
C GLY A 253 -0.63 13.36 22.24
N SER A 254 0.65 13.33 21.87
CA SER A 254 1.30 12.11 21.32
C SER A 254 1.33 10.96 22.32
N ALA A 255 1.52 11.21 23.62
CA ALA A 255 1.44 10.18 24.66
C ALA A 255 0.04 9.56 24.77
N GLU A 256 -0.99 10.37 24.55
CA GLU A 256 -2.39 9.93 24.55
C GLU A 256 -2.69 9.08 23.31
N VAL A 257 -2.29 9.55 22.11
CA VAL A 257 -2.45 8.82 20.85
C VAL A 257 -1.70 7.49 20.90
N ARG A 258 -0.48 7.46 21.44
CA ARG A 258 0.30 6.23 21.61
C ARG A 258 -0.45 5.16 22.43
N ARG A 259 -1.12 5.56 23.50
CA ARG A 259 -1.97 4.62 24.27
C ARG A 259 -3.17 4.16 23.44
N ALA A 260 -3.79 5.06 22.69
CA ALA A 260 -4.95 4.73 21.86
C ALA A 260 -4.62 3.68 20.79
N ILE A 261 -3.45 3.80 20.13
CA ILE A 261 -3.03 2.93 19.04
C ILE A 261 -2.22 1.71 19.48
N ALA A 262 -2.06 1.49 20.79
CA ALA A 262 -1.24 0.39 21.31
C ALA A 262 -1.71 -0.99 20.83
N GLY A 263 -3.03 -1.19 20.67
CA GLY A 263 -3.61 -2.44 20.17
C GLY A 263 -3.18 -2.75 18.73
N PRO A 264 -3.54 -1.91 17.74
CA PRO A 264 -3.12 -2.12 16.35
C PRO A 264 -1.60 -2.22 16.17
N VAL A 265 -0.83 -1.39 16.85
CA VAL A 265 0.65 -1.46 16.80
C VAL A 265 1.15 -2.78 17.38
N GLY A 266 0.57 -3.25 18.49
CA GLY A 266 0.92 -4.54 19.08
C GLY A 266 0.62 -5.72 18.17
N GLU A 267 -0.48 -5.67 17.40
CA GLU A 267 -0.83 -6.69 16.42
C GLU A 267 0.19 -6.73 15.26
N ILE A 268 0.60 -5.57 14.76
CA ILE A 268 1.66 -5.47 13.73
C ILE A 268 2.98 -6.08 14.25
N VAL A 269 3.39 -5.74 15.47
CA VAL A 269 4.61 -6.30 16.08
C VAL A 269 4.49 -7.81 16.25
N GLY A 270 3.33 -8.31 16.68
CA GLY A 270 3.04 -9.74 16.81
C GLY A 270 3.18 -10.47 15.48
N LEU A 271 2.64 -9.90 14.39
CA LEU A 271 2.74 -10.45 13.05
C LEU A 271 4.21 -10.63 12.60
N VAL A 272 5.06 -9.64 12.86
CA VAL A 272 6.49 -9.72 12.53
C VAL A 272 7.17 -10.85 13.29
N ARG A 273 6.83 -10.99 14.59
CA ARG A 273 7.35 -12.09 15.43
C ARG A 273 6.89 -13.45 14.90
N ASP A 274 5.61 -13.59 14.54
CA ASP A 274 5.05 -14.84 14.03
C ASP A 274 5.73 -15.31 12.73
N VAL A 275 6.15 -14.38 11.86
CA VAL A 275 6.90 -14.71 10.64
C VAL A 275 8.32 -15.14 10.97
N LEU A 276 8.99 -14.48 11.92
CA LEU A 276 10.32 -14.88 12.39
C LEU A 276 10.29 -16.27 13.04
N ASP A 277 9.28 -16.60 13.83
CA ASP A 277 9.12 -17.90 14.49
C ASP A 277 8.91 -19.04 13.49
N ARG A 278 8.36 -18.75 12.31
CA ARG A 278 8.15 -19.71 11.22
C ARG A 278 9.32 -19.78 10.24
N CYS A 279 10.26 -18.85 10.36
CA CYS A 279 11.42 -18.79 9.48
C CYS A 279 12.39 -19.94 9.77
N PRO A 280 12.97 -20.61 8.74
CA PRO A 280 14.07 -21.55 8.96
C PRO A 280 15.22 -20.89 9.75
N PRO A 281 15.86 -21.65 10.69
CA PRO A 281 16.87 -21.09 11.58
C PRO A 281 18.03 -20.38 10.88
N GLU A 282 18.48 -20.90 9.74
CA GLU A 282 19.55 -20.30 8.94
C GLU A 282 19.17 -18.91 8.43
N LEU A 283 17.94 -18.77 7.92
CA LEU A 283 17.46 -17.49 7.41
C LEU A 283 17.09 -16.51 8.54
N ALA A 284 16.68 -17.02 9.71
CA ALA A 284 16.49 -16.19 10.90
C ALA A 284 17.82 -15.58 11.36
N GLY A 285 18.95 -16.29 11.19
CA GLY A 285 20.31 -15.78 11.42
C GLY A 285 20.62 -14.61 10.49
N ASP A 286 20.27 -14.71 9.20
CA ASP A 286 20.45 -13.61 8.23
C ASP A 286 19.65 -12.36 8.63
N VAL A 287 18.40 -12.55 9.08
CA VAL A 287 17.56 -11.43 9.54
C VAL A 287 18.12 -10.78 10.80
N LEU A 288 18.76 -11.54 11.69
CA LEU A 288 19.42 -10.98 12.88
C LEU A 288 20.56 -10.01 12.49
N GLU A 289 21.29 -10.31 11.41
CA GLU A 289 22.40 -9.47 10.92
C GLU A 289 21.92 -8.32 10.03
N ARG A 290 21.07 -8.61 9.04
CA ARG A 290 20.61 -7.64 8.03
C ARG A 290 19.45 -6.77 8.51
N GLY A 291 18.68 -7.29 9.46
CA GLY A 291 17.53 -6.62 10.03
C GLY A 291 16.27 -6.69 9.18
N VAL A 292 15.31 -5.87 9.55
CA VAL A 292 13.99 -5.75 8.96
C VAL A 292 13.86 -4.41 8.25
N THR A 293 13.35 -4.42 7.02
CA THR A 293 13.06 -3.19 6.26
C THR A 293 11.57 -2.88 6.27
N LEU A 294 11.20 -1.67 6.73
CA LEU A 294 9.83 -1.18 6.76
C LEU A 294 9.49 -0.42 5.48
N THR A 295 8.35 -0.73 4.89
CA THR A 295 7.77 -0.08 3.72
C THR A 295 6.31 0.30 3.97
N GLY A 296 5.67 0.96 2.99
CA GLY A 296 4.30 1.45 3.14
C GLY A 296 4.18 2.73 3.97
N GLY A 297 2.96 3.28 4.01
CA GLY A 297 2.69 4.51 4.74
C GLY A 297 2.79 4.38 6.25
N GLY A 298 2.49 3.20 6.79
CA GLY A 298 2.60 2.90 8.23
C GLY A 298 4.04 2.92 8.75
N ALA A 299 5.03 2.65 7.88
CA ALA A 299 6.45 2.76 8.21
C ALA A 299 6.86 4.17 8.69
N LEU A 300 6.08 5.19 8.31
CA LEU A 300 6.29 6.58 8.70
C LEU A 300 5.71 6.94 10.07
N LEU A 301 5.02 6.01 10.75
CA LEU A 301 4.55 6.23 12.11
C LEU A 301 5.77 6.39 13.03
N ARG A 302 5.85 7.55 13.69
CA ARG A 302 7.03 7.89 14.52
C ARG A 302 7.31 6.80 15.55
N GLY A 303 8.56 6.36 15.62
CA GLY A 303 9.04 5.40 16.59
C GLY A 303 8.55 3.97 16.39
N LEU A 304 7.92 3.64 15.24
CA LEU A 304 7.56 2.26 14.93
C LEU A 304 8.81 1.40 14.74
N ASP A 305 9.83 1.94 14.09
CA ASP A 305 11.15 1.33 13.95
C ASP A 305 11.82 1.08 15.32
N ALA A 306 11.72 2.05 16.22
CA ALA A 306 12.24 1.92 17.58
C ALA A 306 11.46 0.88 18.40
N ARG A 307 10.13 0.83 18.24
CA ARG A 307 9.28 -0.16 18.87
C ARG A 307 9.64 -1.57 18.42
N LEU A 308 9.76 -1.80 17.11
CA LEU A 308 10.14 -3.09 16.54
C LEU A 308 11.55 -3.50 16.97
N ARG A 309 12.55 -2.60 16.91
CA ARG A 309 13.90 -2.87 17.43
C ARG A 309 13.89 -3.32 18.90
N HIS A 310 13.10 -2.65 19.72
CA HIS A 310 12.99 -2.96 21.15
C HIS A 310 12.36 -4.33 21.41
N GLU A 311 11.32 -4.68 20.66
CA GLU A 311 10.54 -5.91 20.85
C GLU A 311 11.20 -7.15 20.22
N LEU A 312 11.91 -6.97 19.09
CA LEU A 312 12.46 -8.07 18.30
C LEU A 312 13.96 -8.28 18.52
N GLY A 313 14.67 -7.28 19.00
CA GLY A 313 16.13 -7.35 19.19
C GLY A 313 16.96 -7.38 17.91
N VAL A 314 16.34 -7.02 16.75
CA VAL A 314 17.00 -6.99 15.43
C VAL A 314 17.08 -5.56 14.90
N PRO A 315 18.03 -5.25 14.01
CA PRO A 315 18.06 -3.95 13.31
C PRO A 315 16.75 -3.71 12.56
N VAL A 316 16.25 -2.49 12.56
CA VAL A 316 15.04 -2.11 11.80
C VAL A 316 15.32 -0.80 11.08
N THR A 317 15.08 -0.78 9.77
CA THR A 317 15.30 0.38 8.92
C THR A 317 14.02 0.73 8.15
N VAL A 318 13.78 2.01 7.92
CA VAL A 318 12.70 2.48 7.04
C VAL A 318 13.28 2.69 5.64
N ALA A 319 12.62 2.16 4.61
CA ALA A 319 13.04 2.35 3.23
C ALA A 319 13.08 3.85 2.86
N GLU A 320 13.96 4.24 1.92
CA GLU A 320 14.14 5.65 1.51
C GLU A 320 12.83 6.31 1.03
N ALA A 321 12.00 5.57 0.31
CA ALA A 321 10.71 6.06 -0.19
C ALA A 321 9.60 5.04 0.11
N PRO A 322 9.22 4.85 1.39
CA PRO A 322 8.38 3.75 1.82
C PRO A 322 7.00 3.78 1.17
N LEU A 323 6.40 4.95 0.95
CA LEU A 323 5.11 5.13 0.25
C LEU A 323 5.11 4.66 -1.21
N ARG A 324 6.28 4.50 -1.83
CA ARG A 324 6.44 4.16 -3.25
C ARG A 324 7.20 2.86 -3.46
N ALA A 325 7.52 2.13 -2.41
CA ALA A 325 8.29 0.89 -2.51
C ALA A 325 7.56 -0.12 -3.40
N VAL A 326 6.29 -0.40 -3.12
CA VAL A 326 5.46 -1.36 -3.88
C VAL A 326 5.41 -0.98 -5.37
N VAL A 327 4.99 0.23 -5.71
CA VAL A 327 4.87 0.66 -7.12
C VAL A 327 6.22 0.75 -7.83
N ARG A 328 7.31 1.07 -7.12
CA ARG A 328 8.67 1.05 -7.70
C ARG A 328 9.12 -0.37 -8.03
N GLY A 329 8.87 -1.33 -7.14
CA GLY A 329 9.20 -2.73 -7.39
C GLY A 329 8.36 -3.32 -8.51
N ALA A 330 7.04 -3.10 -8.50
CA ALA A 330 6.15 -3.49 -9.58
C ALA A 330 6.54 -2.83 -10.93
N GLY A 331 6.99 -1.58 -10.88
CA GLY A 331 7.54 -0.88 -12.04
C GLY A 331 8.80 -1.55 -12.59
N ARG A 332 9.72 -2.02 -11.72
CA ARG A 332 10.88 -2.82 -12.16
C ARG A 332 10.45 -4.11 -12.85
N CYS A 333 9.38 -4.78 -12.36
CA CYS A 333 8.82 -5.96 -13.02
C CYS A 333 8.30 -5.66 -14.43
N VAL A 334 7.84 -4.45 -14.68
CA VAL A 334 7.41 -4.00 -16.01
C VAL A 334 8.60 -3.57 -16.89
N ASP A 335 9.54 -2.83 -16.32
CA ASP A 335 10.70 -2.29 -17.05
C ASP A 335 11.68 -3.40 -17.44
N ASP A 336 11.90 -4.40 -16.58
CA ASP A 336 12.76 -5.58 -16.82
C ASP A 336 11.96 -6.89 -16.69
N PHE A 337 10.89 -6.97 -17.50
CA PHE A 337 9.93 -8.06 -17.43
C PHE A 337 10.57 -9.46 -17.60
N ALA A 338 11.61 -9.58 -18.45
CA ALA A 338 12.21 -10.87 -18.73
C ALA A 338 13.01 -11.41 -17.52
N ALA A 339 13.69 -10.54 -16.80
CA ALA A 339 14.48 -10.93 -15.62
C ALA A 339 13.59 -11.21 -14.40
N LEU A 340 12.50 -10.46 -14.24
CA LEU A 340 11.62 -10.56 -13.07
C LEU A 340 10.34 -11.39 -13.32
N GLN A 341 10.22 -12.02 -14.50
CA GLN A 341 9.10 -12.94 -14.78
C GLN A 341 8.93 -14.06 -13.73
N PRO A 342 9.99 -14.66 -13.17
CA PRO A 342 9.85 -15.72 -12.17
C PRO A 342 9.14 -15.29 -10.88
N VAL A 343 9.19 -14.01 -10.50
CA VAL A 343 8.50 -13.50 -9.31
C VAL A 343 7.02 -13.16 -9.56
N LEU A 344 6.58 -13.21 -10.84
CA LEU A 344 5.21 -12.94 -11.23
C LEU A 344 4.37 -14.21 -11.15
N VAL A 345 3.23 -14.11 -10.51
CA VAL A 345 2.22 -15.18 -10.54
C VAL A 345 1.42 -15.02 -11.84
N ASP A 346 1.50 -16.02 -12.72
CA ASP A 346 0.71 -16.01 -13.96
C ASP A 346 -0.79 -15.97 -13.63
N GLY A 347 -1.46 -14.91 -14.08
CA GLY A 347 -2.92 -14.88 -14.12
C GLY A 347 -3.44 -15.95 -15.08
N TYR A 348 -4.66 -16.43 -14.86
CA TYR A 348 -5.27 -17.46 -15.69
C TYR A 348 -5.18 -17.10 -17.17
N ARG A 349 -4.70 -18.04 -17.97
CA ARG A 349 -4.91 -18.03 -19.44
C ARG A 349 -6.34 -18.53 -19.68
N PHE A 350 -7.18 -17.70 -20.31
CA PHE A 350 -8.34 -18.22 -21.03
C PHE A 350 -7.91 -18.81 -22.37
#